data_daed40cbff7902da6364f64ae8820d57
#
_entry.id   daed40cbff7902da6364f64ae8820d57
#
_cell.length_a   1.000
_cell.length_b   1.000
_cell.length_c   1.000
_cell.angle_alpha   90.00
_cell.angle_beta   90.00
_cell.angle_gamma   90.00
#
_symmetry.space_group_name_H-M   'P 1'
#
loop_
_entity.id
_entity.type
_entity.pdbx_description
1 polymer ?
#
loop_
_entity_poly.entity_id
_entity_poly.type
_entity_poly.pdbx_seq_one_letter_code
_entity_poly.pdbx_strand_id
1 'polypeptide(L)'
;MNVTYKRPFALYVKKAKKPLQLKIEDVVLDIQKNPALGEAKVGDLKGIFVYKFKFNQQEYLVAYQFGKDQKHLNILWIDFYKVGAHENFYDELKRYLKEVKQ
;
A
#
# COMPACT_ATOMS: atom_id res chain seq x y z
N MET A 1 6.98 -11.52 10.96
CA MET A 1 6.82 -10.37 10.04
C MET A 1 5.92 -9.35 10.70
N ASN A 2 6.32 -8.08 10.68
CA ASN A 2 5.52 -6.99 11.22
C ASN A 2 4.75 -6.30 10.10
N VAL A 3 3.45 -6.13 10.29
CA VAL A 3 2.60 -5.43 9.32
C VAL A 3 2.04 -4.18 10.01
N THR A 4 2.25 -3.03 9.38
CA THR A 4 1.81 -1.74 9.91
C THR A 4 0.91 -1.06 8.89
N TYR A 5 -0.17 -0.46 9.38
CA TYR A 5 -1.10 0.32 8.55
C TYR A 5 -0.98 1.78 8.95
N LYS A 6 -0.45 2.60 8.05
CA LYS A 6 -0.30 4.02 8.31
C LYS A 6 -1.68 4.70 8.29
N ARG A 7 -1.74 5.89 8.86
CA ARG A 7 -3.00 6.59 9.05
C ARG A 7 -3.87 6.72 7.79
N PRO A 8 -3.32 7.13 6.62
CA PRO A 8 -4.18 7.27 5.43
C PRO A 8 -4.80 5.94 5.00
N PHE A 9 -4.05 4.85 5.12
CA PHE A 9 -4.56 3.52 4.80
C PHE A 9 -5.68 3.13 5.77
N ALA A 10 -5.42 3.23 7.06
CA ALA A 10 -6.37 2.82 8.08
C ALA A 10 -7.67 3.62 8.01
N LEU A 11 -7.59 4.93 7.79
CA LEU A 11 -8.76 5.79 7.68
C LEU A 11 -9.60 5.44 6.45
N TYR A 12 -8.95 5.18 5.33
CA TYR A 12 -9.69 4.83 4.11
C TYR A 12 -10.48 3.54 4.30
N VAL A 13 -9.83 2.52 4.85
CA VAL A 13 -10.50 1.23 5.10
C VAL A 13 -11.67 1.40 6.07
N LYS A 14 -11.46 2.18 7.12
CA LYS A 14 -12.52 2.42 8.10
C LYS A 14 -13.77 3.04 7.48
N LYS A 15 -13.60 3.92 6.50
CA LYS A 15 -14.70 4.63 5.85
C LYS A 15 -15.28 3.89 4.65
N ALA A 16 -14.61 2.88 4.16
CA ALA A 16 -15.06 2.13 2.98
C ALA A 16 -16.26 1.26 3.33
N LYS A 17 -17.10 1.01 2.33
CA LYS A 17 -18.21 0.07 2.49
C LYS A 17 -17.70 -1.36 2.61
N LYS A 18 -18.46 -2.20 3.26
CA LYS A 18 -18.04 -3.56 3.59
C LYS A 18 -17.50 -4.37 2.40
N PRO A 19 -18.14 -4.38 1.23
CA PRO A 19 -17.60 -5.14 0.10
C PRO A 19 -16.20 -4.70 -0.31
N LEU A 20 -15.94 -3.39 -0.30
CA LEU A 20 -14.61 -2.87 -0.63
C LEU A 20 -13.61 -3.19 0.48
N GLN A 21 -14.02 -3.10 1.74
CA GLN A 21 -13.15 -3.51 2.86
C GLN A 21 -12.67 -4.95 2.70
N LEU A 22 -13.58 -5.86 2.33
CA LEU A 22 -13.23 -7.27 2.14
C LEU A 22 -12.27 -7.45 0.97
N LYS A 23 -12.47 -6.69 -0.11
CA LYS A 23 -11.56 -6.74 -1.26
C LYS A 23 -10.16 -6.23 -0.88
N ILE A 24 -10.10 -5.13 -0.12
CA ILE A 24 -8.82 -4.59 0.34
C ILE A 24 -8.11 -5.62 1.24
N GLU A 25 -8.85 -6.29 2.11
CA GLU A 25 -8.29 -7.32 2.97
C GLU A 25 -7.65 -8.45 2.15
N ASP A 26 -8.32 -8.91 1.09
CA ASP A 26 -7.77 -9.92 0.18
C ASP A 26 -6.49 -9.43 -0.49
N VAL A 27 -6.48 -8.18 -0.94
CA VAL A 27 -5.31 -7.58 -1.59
C VAL A 27 -4.14 -7.50 -0.60
N VAL A 28 -4.40 -7.09 0.63
CA VAL A 28 -3.37 -7.03 1.68
C VAL A 28 -2.76 -8.40 1.92
N LEU A 29 -3.58 -9.45 1.97
CA LEU A 29 -3.08 -10.81 2.15
C LEU A 29 -2.23 -11.27 0.97
N ASP A 30 -2.63 -10.92 -0.25
CA ASP A 30 -1.86 -11.26 -1.44
C ASP A 30 -0.49 -10.57 -1.42
N ILE A 31 -0.46 -9.31 -1.03
CA ILE A 31 0.80 -8.55 -0.93
C ILE A 31 1.70 -9.15 0.17
N GLN A 32 1.12 -9.58 1.28
CA GLN A 32 1.90 -10.23 2.34
C GLN A 32 2.55 -11.52 1.86
N LYS A 33 1.86 -12.27 1.01
CA LYS A 33 2.41 -13.50 0.44
C LYS A 33 3.50 -13.23 -0.58
N ASN A 34 3.40 -12.11 -1.32
CA ASN A 34 4.40 -11.76 -2.32
C ASN A 34 4.49 -10.23 -2.44
N PRO A 35 5.32 -9.59 -1.61
CA PRO A 35 5.45 -8.13 -1.64
C PRO A 35 5.96 -7.56 -2.96
N ALA A 36 6.51 -8.38 -3.84
CA ALA A 36 6.96 -7.93 -5.16
C ALA A 36 5.82 -7.81 -6.18
N LEU A 37 4.56 -8.08 -5.78
CA LEU A 37 3.41 -7.94 -6.67
C LEU A 37 3.23 -6.51 -7.18
N GLY A 38 3.49 -5.51 -6.35
CA GLY A 38 3.36 -4.13 -6.76
C GLY A 38 4.49 -3.68 -7.65
N GLU A 39 4.27 -2.57 -8.36
CA GLU A 39 5.29 -1.97 -9.20
C GLU A 39 6.20 -1.09 -8.35
N ALA A 40 7.50 -1.32 -8.45
CA ALA A 40 8.49 -0.49 -7.77
C ALA A 40 8.51 0.90 -8.41
N LYS A 41 8.38 1.94 -7.60
CA LYS A 41 8.38 3.31 -8.08
C LYS A 41 9.78 3.91 -8.06
N VAL A 42 9.96 4.97 -8.82
CA VAL A 42 11.25 5.68 -8.93
C VAL A 42 11.06 7.16 -8.58
N GLY A 43 12.15 7.92 -8.57
CA GLY A 43 12.10 9.36 -8.29
C GLY A 43 11.64 9.64 -6.87
N ASP A 44 10.68 10.52 -6.71
CA ASP A 44 10.17 10.95 -5.40
C ASP A 44 9.58 9.81 -4.59
N LEU A 45 9.19 8.72 -5.26
CA LEU A 45 8.57 7.56 -4.61
C LEU A 45 9.50 6.34 -4.57
N LYS A 46 10.79 6.55 -4.76
CA LYS A 46 11.76 5.46 -4.69
C LYS A 46 11.63 4.71 -3.37
N GLY A 47 11.56 3.38 -3.44
CA GLY A 47 11.36 2.53 -2.27
C GLY A 47 9.91 2.17 -2.03
N ILE A 48 8.98 2.83 -2.68
CA ILE A 48 7.56 2.55 -2.57
C ILE A 48 7.14 1.61 -3.69
N PHE A 49 6.26 0.67 -3.37
CA PHE A 49 5.63 -0.22 -4.33
C PHE A 49 4.15 0.15 -4.41
N VAL A 50 3.58 0.07 -5.60
CA VAL A 50 2.16 0.36 -5.79
C VAL A 50 1.51 -0.81 -6.52
N TYR A 51 0.50 -1.39 -5.89
CA TYR A 51 -0.28 -2.47 -6.46
C TYR A 51 -1.63 -1.93 -6.92
N LYS A 52 -2.04 -2.31 -8.13
CA LYS A 52 -3.26 -1.84 -8.76
C LYS A 52 -4.28 -2.96 -8.78
N PHE A 53 -5.52 -2.66 -8.39
CA PHE A 53 -6.60 -3.63 -8.47
C PHE A 53 -7.90 -2.94 -8.90
N LYS A 54 -8.81 -3.73 -9.46
CA LYS A 54 -10.12 -3.24 -9.87
C LYS A 54 -11.20 -3.78 -8.94
N PHE A 55 -12.17 -2.94 -8.63
CA PHE A 55 -13.34 -3.33 -7.87
C PHE A 55 -14.53 -2.50 -8.34
N ASN A 56 -15.63 -3.17 -8.73
CA ASN A 56 -16.81 -2.51 -9.28
C ASN A 56 -16.45 -1.52 -10.40
N GLN A 57 -15.62 -1.98 -11.34
CA GLN A 57 -15.24 -1.22 -12.53
C GLN A 57 -14.40 0.03 -12.22
N GLN A 58 -13.97 0.19 -11.00
CA GLN A 58 -13.10 1.29 -10.61
C GLN A 58 -11.70 0.77 -10.25
N GLU A 59 -10.69 1.54 -10.63
CA GLU A 59 -9.31 1.19 -10.34
C GLU A 59 -8.87 1.78 -9.01
N TYR A 60 -8.24 0.95 -8.19
CA TYR A 60 -7.71 1.34 -6.88
C TYR A 60 -6.22 1.04 -6.83
N LEU A 61 -5.53 1.80 -5.99
CA LEU A 61 -4.09 1.65 -5.79
C LEU A 61 -3.81 1.43 -4.31
N VAL A 62 -2.79 0.60 -4.04
CA VAL A 62 -2.27 0.39 -2.69
C VAL A 62 -0.77 0.70 -2.72
N ALA A 63 -0.35 1.65 -1.88
CA ALA A 63 1.06 2.00 -1.74
C ALA A 63 1.60 1.39 -0.47
N TYR A 64 2.75 0.74 -0.58
CA TYR A 64 3.39 0.07 0.55
C TYR A 64 4.89 0.03 0.37
N GLN A 65 5.57 -0.29 1.45
CA GLN A 65 7.00 -0.49 1.47
C GLN A 65 7.30 -1.73 2.30
N PHE A 66 8.36 -2.45 1.98
CA PHE A 66 8.72 -3.62 2.76
C PHE A 66 10.22 -3.75 2.87
N GLY A 67 10.67 -4.46 3.91
CA GLY A 67 12.06 -4.80 4.09
C GLY A 67 12.22 -6.29 4.25
N LYS A 68 13.34 -6.80 3.78
CA LYS A 68 13.61 -8.23 3.89
C LYS A 68 15.02 -8.47 4.43
N ASP A 69 15.18 -9.63 5.06
CA ASP A 69 16.45 -10.12 5.52
C ASP A 69 17.30 -10.47 4.29
N GLN A 70 18.44 -9.81 4.14
CA GLN A 70 19.30 -10.04 2.99
C GLN A 70 19.92 -11.43 2.96
N LYS A 71 20.04 -12.05 4.12
CA LYS A 71 20.68 -13.35 4.24
C LYS A 71 19.75 -14.50 3.87
N HIS A 72 18.47 -14.41 4.29
CA HIS A 72 17.50 -15.48 4.11
C HIS A 72 16.34 -15.08 3.20
N LEU A 73 16.32 -13.83 2.72
CA LEU A 73 15.30 -13.30 1.84
C LEU A 73 13.89 -13.34 2.45
N ASN A 74 13.80 -13.46 3.78
CA ASN A 74 12.53 -13.42 4.47
C ASN A 74 12.04 -11.97 4.60
N ILE A 75 10.75 -11.77 4.46
CA ILE A 75 10.15 -10.46 4.66
C ILE A 75 10.09 -10.17 6.15
N LEU A 76 10.70 -9.07 6.56
CA LEU A 76 10.76 -8.67 7.97
C LEU A 76 9.61 -7.78 8.37
N TRP A 77 9.18 -6.88 7.47
CA TRP A 77 8.10 -5.94 7.75
C TRP A 77 7.47 -5.46 6.46
N ILE A 78 6.21 -5.04 6.55
CA ILE A 78 5.48 -4.35 5.47
C ILE A 78 4.72 -3.19 6.10
N ASP A 79 4.90 -1.99 5.54
CA ASP A 79 4.15 -0.79 5.92
C ASP A 79 3.18 -0.45 4.79
N PHE A 80 1.89 -0.49 5.08
CA PHE A 80 0.87 -0.06 4.13
C PHE A 80 0.60 1.42 4.35
N TYR A 81 0.94 2.25 3.36
CA TYR A 81 0.85 3.70 3.49
C TYR A 81 -0.51 4.25 3.11
N LYS A 82 -1.05 3.81 1.97
CA LYS A 82 -2.26 4.41 1.43
C LYS A 82 -2.98 3.42 0.53
N VAL A 83 -4.32 3.50 0.55
CA VAL A 83 -5.18 2.82 -0.41
C VAL A 83 -6.25 3.81 -0.85
N GLY A 84 -6.65 3.77 -2.11
CA GLY A 84 -7.70 4.63 -2.60
C GLY A 84 -7.85 4.56 -4.10
N ALA A 85 -8.82 5.32 -4.62
CA ALA A 85 -9.05 5.41 -6.05
C ALA A 85 -7.85 6.09 -6.72
N HIS A 86 -7.70 5.82 -8.01
CA HIS A 86 -6.54 6.30 -8.78
C HIS A 86 -6.42 7.82 -8.79
N GLU A 87 -7.54 8.53 -8.83
CA GLU A 87 -7.55 9.98 -8.93
C GLU A 87 -6.90 10.62 -7.70
N ASN A 88 -5.95 11.52 -7.93
CA ASN A 88 -5.20 12.26 -6.89
C ASN A 88 -4.40 11.37 -5.93
N PHE A 89 -4.34 10.07 -6.18
CA PHE A 89 -3.66 9.14 -5.28
C PHE A 89 -2.19 9.51 -5.07
N TYR A 90 -1.47 9.74 -6.17
CA TYR A 90 -0.02 10.00 -6.08
C TYR A 90 0.30 11.33 -5.43
N ASP A 91 -0.49 12.36 -5.72
CA ASP A 91 -0.28 13.67 -5.10
C ASP A 91 -0.50 13.61 -3.59
N GLU A 92 -1.55 12.92 -3.17
CA GLU A 92 -1.84 12.73 -1.75
C GLU A 92 -0.78 11.89 -1.06
N LEU A 93 -0.29 10.86 -1.72
CA LEU A 93 0.77 10.00 -1.19
C LEU A 93 2.06 10.80 -0.98
N LYS A 94 2.46 11.57 -1.99
CA LYS A 94 3.67 12.39 -1.90
C LYS A 94 3.57 13.41 -0.78
N ARG A 95 2.41 14.02 -0.62
CA ARG A 95 2.18 14.99 0.46
C ARG A 95 2.30 14.32 1.82
N TYR A 96 1.69 13.16 1.99
CA TYR A 96 1.79 12.42 3.25
C TYR A 96 3.23 12.05 3.57
N LEU A 97 3.97 11.55 2.59
CA LEU A 97 5.36 11.14 2.81
C LEU A 97 6.25 12.32 3.21
N LYS A 98 5.99 13.51 2.68
CA LYS A 98 6.72 14.72 3.09
C LYS A 98 6.42 15.07 4.54
N GLU A 99 5.17 14.96 4.96
CA GLU A 99 4.76 15.28 6.32
C GLU A 99 5.44 14.38 7.35
N VAL A 100 5.52 13.07 7.07
CA VAL A 100 6.07 12.13 8.05
C VAL A 100 7.60 12.10 8.07
N LYS A 101 8.25 12.70 7.09
CA LYS A 101 9.72 12.78 7.06
C LYS A 101 10.30 13.98 7.78
N GLN A 102 9.47 14.87 8.25
CA GLN A 102 9.92 16.09 8.95
C GLN A 102 10.22 15.83 10.41
#